data_b973eda6083ec4fa58cf4673ea05bd4c
#
_entry.id   b973eda6083ec4fa58cf4673ea05bd4c
#
_cell.length_a   1.000
_cell.length_b   1.000
_cell.length_c   1.000
_cell.angle_alpha   90.00
_cell.angle_beta   90.00
_cell.angle_gamma   90.00
#
_symmetry.space_group_name_H-M   'P 1'
#
loop_
_entity.id
_entity.type
_entity.pdbx_description
1 polymer ?
#
loop_
_entity_poly.entity_id
_entity_poly.type
_entity_poly.pdbx_seq_one_letter_code
_entity_poly.pdbx_strand_id
1 'polypeptide(L)'
;MSGNLVIAIGRQCGSSGKIIGQKLAEELGIKCYDKELLALAAKNSGLCEELFKTHDEKPTNSFLYSLVMDTYSMGFTTSGYMDMPINHKIFLAQFDTIKQLADEESCVIVGRCADYALAEYPNLVSVFITADIMVKTDKKRSSYYNYYSNKKWGDVRSYDLCINRSSVGVDGTVKLIHNFVDTKMEWNKTK
;
A
#
# COMPACT_ATOMS: atom_id res chain seq x y z
N MET A 1 23.08 6.24 -3.91
CA MET A 1 22.43 5.05 -4.48
C MET A 1 21.02 5.44 -4.92
N SER A 2 20.72 5.39 -6.20
CA SER A 2 19.35 5.63 -6.69
C SER A 2 18.55 4.36 -6.40
N GLY A 3 17.78 4.35 -5.31
CA GLY A 3 16.82 3.28 -5.06
C GLY A 3 15.69 3.31 -6.08
N ASN A 4 14.95 2.21 -6.21
CA ASN A 4 13.79 2.11 -7.09
C ASN A 4 12.72 3.15 -6.70
N LEU A 5 11.96 3.65 -7.67
CA LEU A 5 10.79 4.49 -7.44
C LEU A 5 9.60 3.61 -7.06
N VAL A 6 8.97 3.85 -5.91
CA VAL A 6 7.73 3.16 -5.54
C VAL A 6 6.62 4.18 -5.29
N ILE A 7 5.47 3.96 -5.96
CA ILE A 7 4.29 4.80 -5.80
C ILE A 7 3.20 4.00 -5.10
N ALA A 8 2.88 4.36 -3.86
CA ALA A 8 1.82 3.74 -3.07
C ALA A 8 0.52 4.55 -3.20
N ILE A 9 -0.55 3.92 -3.68
CA ILE A 9 -1.84 4.57 -3.91
C ILE A 9 -2.89 4.09 -2.92
N GLY A 10 -3.17 4.91 -1.89
CA GLY A 10 -4.39 4.83 -1.08
C GLY A 10 -5.59 5.38 -1.88
N ARG A 11 -6.78 4.79 -1.72
CA ARG A 11 -7.91 5.18 -2.59
C ARG A 11 -9.27 4.92 -1.96
N GLN A 12 -10.19 5.87 -2.08
CA GLN A 12 -11.60 5.65 -1.81
C GLN A 12 -12.26 4.78 -2.90
N CYS A 13 -13.38 4.14 -2.56
CA CYS A 13 -14.21 3.43 -3.54
C CYS A 13 -14.82 4.44 -4.51
N GLY A 14 -14.86 4.11 -5.80
CA GLY A 14 -15.35 5.02 -6.84
C GLY A 14 -14.34 6.07 -7.31
N SER A 15 -13.17 6.20 -6.67
CA SER A 15 -12.12 7.13 -7.11
C SER A 15 -11.35 6.68 -8.36
N SER A 16 -11.64 5.51 -8.90
CA SER A 16 -10.89 4.90 -10.02
C SER A 16 -9.39 4.68 -9.74
N GLY A 17 -8.99 4.59 -8.47
CA GLY A 17 -7.57 4.52 -8.08
C GLY A 17 -6.82 3.35 -8.71
N LYS A 18 -7.47 2.20 -9.00
CA LYS A 18 -6.85 1.11 -9.76
C LYS A 18 -6.53 1.52 -11.20
N ILE A 19 -7.49 2.13 -11.90
CA ILE A 19 -7.31 2.57 -13.29
C ILE A 19 -6.24 3.66 -13.37
N ILE A 20 -6.23 4.58 -12.41
CA ILE A 20 -5.22 5.63 -12.31
C ILE A 20 -3.83 5.01 -12.09
N GLY A 21 -3.71 4.03 -11.19
CA GLY A 21 -2.45 3.34 -10.95
C GLY A 21 -1.93 2.59 -12.18
N GLN A 22 -2.81 1.93 -12.93
CA GLN A 22 -2.45 1.24 -14.16
C GLN A 22 -1.97 2.22 -15.26
N LYS A 23 -2.70 3.30 -15.50
CA LYS A 23 -2.31 4.33 -16.49
C LYS A 23 -0.99 5.00 -16.12
N LEU A 24 -0.80 5.33 -14.82
CA LEU A 24 0.44 5.91 -14.34
C LEU A 24 1.63 4.96 -14.54
N ALA A 25 1.44 3.68 -14.26
CA ALA A 25 2.47 2.66 -14.47
C ALA A 25 2.82 2.50 -15.96
N GLU A 26 1.83 2.53 -16.85
CA GLU A 26 2.05 2.55 -18.31
C GLU A 26 2.85 3.77 -18.75
N GLU A 27 2.50 4.98 -18.30
CA GLU A 27 3.22 6.21 -18.65
C GLU A 27 4.66 6.22 -18.16
N LEU A 28 4.92 5.62 -16.98
CA LEU A 28 6.25 5.53 -16.38
C LEU A 28 7.06 4.31 -16.87
N GLY A 29 6.46 3.38 -17.61
CA GLY A 29 7.09 2.14 -18.06
C GLY A 29 7.44 1.18 -16.93
N ILE A 30 6.65 1.18 -15.83
CA ILE A 30 6.84 0.34 -14.63
C ILE A 30 5.63 -0.55 -14.40
N LYS A 31 5.73 -1.53 -13.47
CA LYS A 31 4.62 -2.44 -13.17
C LYS A 31 3.62 -1.83 -12.17
N CYS A 32 2.37 -2.27 -12.26
CA CYS A 32 1.31 -1.93 -11.31
C CYS A 32 0.82 -3.19 -10.61
N TYR A 33 0.86 -3.17 -9.27
CA TYR A 33 0.41 -4.26 -8.40
C TYR A 33 -0.86 -3.86 -7.64
N ASP A 34 -1.94 -4.61 -7.83
CA ASP A 34 -3.19 -4.54 -7.05
C ASP A 34 -3.51 -5.94 -6.48
N LYS A 35 -4.36 -6.71 -7.13
CA LYS A 35 -4.71 -8.06 -6.68
C LYS A 35 -3.59 -9.07 -6.95
N GLU A 36 -2.75 -8.82 -7.91
CA GLU A 36 -1.59 -9.63 -8.28
C GLU A 36 -0.62 -9.79 -7.09
N LEU A 37 -0.54 -8.78 -6.21
CA LEU A 37 0.23 -8.84 -4.97
C LEU A 37 -0.19 -10.02 -4.08
N LEU A 38 -1.50 -10.37 -4.06
CA LEU A 38 -2.00 -11.47 -3.23
C LEU A 38 -1.45 -12.82 -3.66
N ALA A 39 -1.36 -13.04 -4.98
CA ALA A 39 -0.80 -14.28 -5.53
C ALA A 39 0.72 -14.37 -5.24
N LEU A 40 1.44 -13.26 -5.35
CA LEU A 40 2.86 -13.19 -4.99
C LEU A 40 3.08 -13.46 -3.49
N ALA A 41 2.30 -12.82 -2.62
CA ALA A 41 2.39 -13.01 -1.19
C ALA A 41 2.05 -14.47 -0.78
N ALA A 42 1.08 -15.09 -1.43
CA ALA A 42 0.75 -16.49 -1.24
C ALA A 42 1.93 -17.40 -1.63
N LYS A 43 2.52 -17.17 -2.80
CA LYS A 43 3.67 -17.93 -3.28
C LYS A 43 4.88 -17.79 -2.34
N ASN A 44 5.19 -16.57 -1.90
CA ASN A 44 6.34 -16.29 -1.05
C ASN A 44 6.19 -16.83 0.37
N SER A 45 4.97 -16.81 0.91
CA SER A 45 4.68 -17.29 2.27
C SER A 45 4.37 -18.78 2.39
N GLY A 46 4.13 -19.47 1.26
CA GLY A 46 3.66 -20.86 1.25
C GLY A 46 2.22 -21.04 1.73
N LEU A 47 1.46 -19.96 1.94
CA LEU A 47 0.05 -20.01 2.30
C LEU A 47 -0.83 -20.17 1.05
N CYS A 48 -2.02 -20.78 1.21
CA CYS A 48 -2.96 -20.93 0.10
C CYS A 48 -3.48 -19.59 -0.41
N GLU A 49 -3.46 -19.35 -1.71
CA GLU A 49 -3.92 -18.09 -2.34
C GLU A 49 -5.40 -17.77 -2.02
N GLU A 50 -6.24 -18.79 -1.83
CA GLU A 50 -7.65 -18.62 -1.47
C GLU A 50 -7.81 -17.91 -0.11
N LEU A 51 -6.89 -18.13 0.83
CA LEU A 51 -6.86 -17.43 2.12
C LEU A 51 -6.64 -15.93 1.93
N PHE A 52 -5.76 -15.55 1.01
CA PHE A 52 -5.53 -14.13 0.70
C PHE A 52 -6.77 -13.47 0.09
N LYS A 53 -7.45 -14.14 -0.84
CA LYS A 53 -8.68 -13.64 -1.47
C LYS A 53 -9.82 -13.47 -0.46
N THR A 54 -9.99 -14.42 0.44
CA THR A 54 -11.08 -14.41 1.43
C THR A 54 -10.84 -13.45 2.58
N HIS A 55 -9.57 -13.17 2.91
CA HIS A 55 -9.17 -12.29 4.04
C HIS A 55 -8.63 -10.94 3.59
N ASP A 56 -8.66 -10.62 2.29
CA ASP A 56 -8.18 -9.36 1.76
C ASP A 56 -8.86 -8.16 2.42
N GLU A 57 -8.04 -7.23 2.94
CA GLU A 57 -8.46 -6.03 3.67
C GLU A 57 -9.43 -6.30 4.85
N LYS A 58 -9.30 -7.45 5.55
CA LYS A 58 -10.06 -7.74 6.77
C LYS A 58 -9.22 -7.46 8.03
N PRO A 59 -9.64 -6.54 8.92
CA PRO A 59 -8.97 -6.32 10.19
C PRO A 59 -9.19 -7.51 11.13
N THR A 60 -8.27 -7.72 12.05
CA THR A 60 -8.41 -8.69 13.13
C THR A 60 -8.92 -7.99 14.39
N ASN A 61 -9.86 -8.60 15.12
CA ASN A 61 -10.36 -8.07 16.40
C ASN A 61 -9.43 -8.42 17.59
N SER A 62 -8.12 -8.52 17.38
CA SER A 62 -7.21 -8.98 18.43
C SER A 62 -6.31 -7.87 18.96
N PHE A 63 -6.38 -7.65 20.27
CA PHE A 63 -5.51 -6.76 21.07
C PHE A 63 -4.01 -7.16 21.03
N LEU A 64 -3.71 -8.37 20.56
CA LEU A 64 -2.35 -8.94 20.50
C LEU A 64 -1.47 -8.33 19.40
N TYR A 65 -2.01 -7.49 18.52
CA TYR A 65 -1.26 -6.95 17.39
C TYR A 65 -0.12 -6.02 17.80
N SER A 66 -0.34 -5.12 18.77
CA SER A 66 0.70 -4.20 19.23
C SER A 66 1.89 -4.93 19.86
N LEU A 67 1.61 -6.05 20.55
CA LEU A 67 2.66 -6.88 21.16
C LEU A 67 3.52 -7.61 20.10
N VAL A 68 2.90 -8.03 18.99
CA VAL A 68 3.58 -8.79 17.93
C VAL A 68 4.44 -7.89 17.04
N MET A 69 3.98 -6.66 16.74
CA MET A 69 4.76 -5.72 15.93
C MET A 69 6.00 -5.21 16.66
N ASP A 70 5.91 -4.95 17.97
CA ASP A 70 7.09 -4.61 18.79
C ASP A 70 8.11 -5.78 18.82
N THR A 71 7.62 -7.03 18.87
CA THR A 71 8.48 -8.22 18.88
C THR A 71 9.12 -8.48 17.51
N TYR A 72 8.41 -8.18 16.41
CA TYR A 72 8.92 -8.36 15.04
C TYR A 72 9.99 -7.33 14.67
N SER A 73 9.83 -6.08 15.14
CA SER A 73 10.86 -5.03 14.98
C SER A 73 12.13 -5.32 15.80
N MET A 74 12.07 -6.16 16.83
CA MET A 74 13.20 -6.60 17.66
C MET A 74 13.91 -7.87 17.17
N GLY A 75 13.54 -8.44 16.01
CA GLY A 75 14.26 -9.57 15.37
C GLY A 75 14.06 -10.94 16.05
N PHE A 76 13.02 -11.13 16.88
CA PHE A 76 12.70 -12.43 17.46
C PHE A 76 11.93 -13.31 16.47
N THR A 77 12.59 -14.37 16.00
CA THR A 77 12.09 -15.30 14.98
C THR A 77 11.46 -16.57 15.57
N THR A 78 10.46 -17.09 14.87
CA THR A 78 9.99 -18.47 14.68
C THR A 78 9.00 -19.08 15.67
N SER A 79 9.02 -18.84 16.96
CA SER A 79 8.06 -19.54 17.87
C SER A 79 6.65 -18.92 17.88
N GLY A 80 6.53 -17.61 17.69
CA GLY A 80 5.23 -16.91 17.70
C GLY A 80 4.42 -16.98 16.41
N TYR A 81 5.02 -17.40 15.29
CA TYR A 81 4.32 -17.44 13.99
C TYR A 81 3.24 -18.54 13.91
N MET A 82 3.44 -19.66 14.61
CA MET A 82 2.48 -20.78 14.60
C MET A 82 1.13 -20.44 15.24
N ASP A 83 1.12 -19.67 16.33
CA ASP A 83 -0.11 -19.29 17.08
C ASP A 83 -0.76 -17.97 16.61
N MET A 84 -0.20 -17.34 15.57
CA MET A 84 -0.68 -16.06 15.08
C MET A 84 -2.00 -16.21 14.31
N PRO A 85 -3.00 -15.32 14.53
CA PRO A 85 -4.24 -15.30 13.75
C PRO A 85 -3.98 -15.20 12.24
N ILE A 86 -4.76 -15.92 11.43
CA ILE A 86 -4.56 -16.03 9.97
C ILE A 86 -4.52 -14.67 9.28
N ASN A 87 -5.34 -13.69 9.70
CA ASN A 87 -5.32 -12.34 9.13
C ASN A 87 -3.98 -11.63 9.33
N HIS A 88 -3.31 -11.87 10.46
CA HIS A 88 -1.97 -11.31 10.73
C HIS A 88 -0.90 -11.96 9.86
N LYS A 89 -0.95 -13.29 9.70
CA LYS A 89 -0.03 -14.01 8.80
C LYS A 89 -0.15 -13.47 7.36
N ILE A 90 -1.39 -13.26 6.91
CA ILE A 90 -1.68 -12.70 5.59
C ILE A 90 -1.15 -11.26 5.47
N PHE A 91 -1.37 -10.40 6.49
CA PHE A 91 -0.85 -9.05 6.50
C PHE A 91 0.68 -9.03 6.44
N LEU A 92 1.37 -9.81 7.27
CA LEU A 92 2.84 -9.89 7.27
C LEU A 92 3.38 -10.39 5.94
N ALA A 93 2.78 -11.43 5.36
CA ALA A 93 3.18 -11.93 4.04
C ALA A 93 3.02 -10.88 2.93
N GLN A 94 1.96 -10.06 2.98
CA GLN A 94 1.78 -8.93 2.06
C GLN A 94 2.84 -7.84 2.32
N PHE A 95 3.10 -7.52 3.58
CA PHE A 95 4.07 -6.53 4.00
C PHE A 95 5.48 -6.86 3.52
N ASP A 96 5.92 -8.11 3.73
CA ASP A 96 7.22 -8.60 3.30
C ASP A 96 7.32 -8.60 1.75
N THR A 97 6.25 -9.04 1.06
CA THR A 97 6.20 -9.02 -0.40
C THR A 97 6.27 -7.59 -0.96
N ILE A 98 5.63 -6.61 -0.31
CA ILE A 98 5.70 -5.21 -0.70
C ILE A 98 7.15 -4.68 -0.59
N LYS A 99 7.84 -5.00 0.50
CA LYS A 99 9.25 -4.63 0.69
C LYS A 99 10.15 -5.26 -0.35
N GLN A 100 9.99 -6.56 -0.59
CA GLN A 100 10.75 -7.26 -1.60
C GLN A 100 10.56 -6.64 -3.00
N LEU A 101 9.32 -6.35 -3.41
CA LEU A 101 9.06 -5.71 -4.70
C LEU A 101 9.71 -4.32 -4.82
N ALA A 102 9.69 -3.53 -3.73
CA ALA A 102 10.33 -2.22 -3.70
C ALA A 102 11.85 -2.31 -3.88
N ASP A 103 12.48 -3.36 -3.33
CA ASP A 103 13.91 -3.59 -3.48
C ASP A 103 14.28 -4.11 -4.88
N GLU A 104 13.39 -4.88 -5.52
CA GLU A 104 13.63 -5.51 -6.82
C GLU A 104 13.42 -4.56 -8.00
N GLU A 105 12.35 -3.74 -7.99
CA GLU A 105 11.98 -2.92 -9.14
C GLU A 105 11.17 -1.66 -8.78
N SER A 106 11.18 -0.68 -9.69
CA SER A 106 10.25 0.45 -9.60
C SER A 106 8.83 0.00 -9.92
N CYS A 107 7.85 0.40 -9.10
CA CYS A 107 6.47 -0.07 -9.27
C CYS A 107 5.42 0.87 -8.68
N VAL A 108 4.18 0.68 -9.09
CA VAL A 108 2.97 1.25 -8.48
C VAL A 108 2.27 0.16 -7.67
N ILE A 109 1.95 0.43 -6.41
CA ILE A 109 1.24 -0.51 -5.53
C ILE A 109 -0.08 0.13 -5.09
N VAL A 110 -1.21 -0.57 -5.31
CA VAL A 110 -2.54 -0.05 -5.02
C VAL A 110 -3.10 -0.66 -3.74
N GLY A 111 -3.10 0.12 -2.65
CA GLY A 111 -3.67 -0.24 -1.34
C GLY A 111 -2.75 -1.05 -0.44
N ARG A 112 -3.35 -1.89 0.42
CA ARG A 112 -2.69 -2.86 1.35
C ARG A 112 -1.67 -2.25 2.30
N CYS A 113 -1.92 -0.99 2.71
CA CYS A 113 -1.01 -0.26 3.57
C CYS A 113 0.43 -0.16 3.02
N ALA A 114 0.59 -0.10 1.68
CA ALA A 114 1.92 -0.03 1.07
C ALA A 114 2.69 1.23 1.48
N ASP A 115 1.99 2.35 1.66
CA ASP A 115 2.54 3.59 2.22
C ASP A 115 3.08 3.43 3.65
N TYR A 116 2.47 2.56 4.44
CA TYR A 116 2.94 2.23 5.78
C TYR A 116 4.11 1.22 5.73
N ALA A 117 4.01 0.19 4.90
CA ALA A 117 5.05 -0.83 4.76
C ALA A 117 6.39 -0.22 4.30
N LEU A 118 6.33 0.84 3.50
CA LEU A 118 7.48 1.52 2.90
C LEU A 118 7.74 2.92 3.48
N ALA A 119 7.24 3.21 4.69
CA ALA A 119 7.33 4.56 5.28
C ALA A 119 8.76 5.10 5.37
N GLU A 120 9.75 4.23 5.51
CA GLU A 120 11.17 4.59 5.58
C GLU A 120 11.89 4.45 4.22
N TYR A 121 11.16 4.12 3.15
CA TYR A 121 11.76 3.92 1.84
C TYR A 121 12.06 5.28 1.18
N PRO A 122 13.30 5.56 0.78
CA PRO A 122 13.73 6.92 0.42
C PRO A 122 13.02 7.47 -0.83
N ASN A 123 12.65 6.61 -1.78
CA ASN A 123 11.99 7.00 -3.02
C ASN A 123 10.51 6.59 -3.06
N LEU A 124 9.87 6.49 -1.89
CA LEU A 124 8.43 6.32 -1.80
C LEU A 124 7.73 7.61 -2.20
N VAL A 125 6.71 7.50 -3.04
CA VAL A 125 5.68 8.53 -3.28
C VAL A 125 4.34 7.98 -2.80
N SER A 126 3.79 8.54 -1.73
CA SER A 126 2.51 8.14 -1.16
C SER A 126 1.39 9.08 -1.61
N VAL A 127 0.36 8.52 -2.25
CA VAL A 127 -0.76 9.27 -2.84
C VAL A 127 -2.08 8.76 -2.28
N PHE A 128 -2.99 9.66 -1.95
CA PHE A 128 -4.36 9.31 -1.60
C PHE A 128 -5.36 9.92 -2.58
N ILE A 129 -6.21 9.08 -3.20
CA ILE A 129 -7.19 9.50 -4.20
C ILE A 129 -8.59 9.41 -3.61
N THR A 130 -9.25 10.56 -3.53
CA THR A 130 -10.64 10.69 -3.08
C THR A 130 -11.62 10.79 -4.25
N ALA A 131 -12.90 10.58 -3.98
CA ALA A 131 -14.02 10.89 -4.86
C ALA A 131 -15.22 11.36 -4.03
N ASP A 132 -16.13 12.12 -4.64
CA ASP A 132 -17.29 12.69 -3.94
C ASP A 132 -18.33 11.62 -3.55
N ILE A 133 -18.18 10.38 -3.97
CA ILE A 133 -19.09 9.28 -3.70
C ILE A 133 -18.51 8.40 -2.58
N MET A 134 -19.14 8.43 -1.40
CA MET A 134 -18.81 7.52 -0.29
C MET A 134 -19.57 6.20 -0.39
N VAL A 135 -18.87 5.07 -0.26
CA VAL A 135 -19.44 3.71 -0.33
C VAL A 135 -19.06 2.90 0.90
N LYS A 136 -19.88 1.89 1.25
CA LYS A 136 -19.63 0.94 2.37
C LYS A 136 -18.24 0.29 2.35
N THR A 137 -17.63 0.14 1.18
CA THR A 137 -16.27 -0.41 0.99
C THR A 137 -15.19 0.43 1.65
N ASP A 138 -15.38 1.76 1.75
CA ASP A 138 -14.40 2.65 2.39
C ASP A 138 -14.32 2.42 3.90
N LYS A 139 -15.43 2.03 4.53
CA LYS A 139 -15.44 1.65 5.94
C LYS A 139 -14.57 0.42 6.21
N LYS A 140 -14.59 -0.56 5.31
CA LYS A 140 -13.73 -1.76 5.41
C LYS A 140 -12.25 -1.40 5.25
N ARG A 141 -11.91 -0.60 4.23
CA ARG A 141 -10.53 -0.15 3.97
C ARG A 141 -9.98 0.72 5.10
N SER A 142 -10.77 1.68 5.58
CA SER A 142 -10.36 2.53 6.70
C SER A 142 -10.12 1.72 7.98
N SER A 143 -10.99 0.75 8.28
CA SER A 143 -10.82 -0.13 9.44
C SER A 143 -9.54 -0.98 9.32
N TYR A 144 -9.29 -1.54 8.15
CA TYR A 144 -8.07 -2.30 7.87
C TYR A 144 -6.81 -1.44 8.00
N TYR A 145 -6.78 -0.29 7.32
CA TYR A 145 -5.64 0.63 7.35
C TYR A 145 -5.35 1.16 8.76
N ASN A 146 -6.38 1.66 9.45
CA ASN A 146 -6.22 2.22 10.80
C ASN A 146 -5.72 1.17 11.79
N TYR A 147 -6.17 -0.08 11.63
CA TYR A 147 -5.76 -1.18 12.48
C TYR A 147 -4.28 -1.54 12.32
N TYR A 148 -3.80 -1.66 11.07
CA TYR A 148 -2.44 -2.11 10.80
C TYR A 148 -1.39 -1.01 10.76
N SER A 149 -1.75 0.24 10.46
CA SER A 149 -0.79 1.35 10.35
C SER A 149 -0.71 2.27 11.56
N ASN A 150 -1.62 2.14 12.52
CA ASN A 150 -1.80 3.12 13.61
C ASN A 150 -2.01 4.58 13.11
N LYS A 151 -2.36 4.75 11.85
CA LYS A 151 -2.65 6.04 11.21
C LYS A 151 -4.13 6.12 10.86
N LYS A 152 -4.63 7.32 10.60
CA LYS A 152 -6.01 7.52 10.12
C LYS A 152 -6.03 7.49 8.59
N TRP A 153 -6.80 6.56 8.02
CA TRP A 153 -6.96 6.45 6.58
C TRP A 153 -7.54 7.72 5.96
N GLY A 154 -6.90 8.22 4.90
CA GLY A 154 -7.28 9.48 4.24
C GLY A 154 -6.91 10.75 5.00
N ASP A 155 -6.14 10.66 6.09
CA ASP A 155 -5.58 11.84 6.73
C ASP A 155 -4.47 12.43 5.86
N VAL A 156 -4.65 13.67 5.42
CA VAL A 156 -3.73 14.36 4.51
C VAL A 156 -2.27 14.38 4.99
N ARG A 157 -2.05 14.31 6.30
CA ARG A 157 -0.71 14.28 6.91
C ARG A 157 0.03 12.95 6.72
N SER A 158 -0.67 11.92 6.29
CA SER A 158 -0.12 10.58 6.08
C SER A 158 0.35 10.33 4.65
N TYR A 159 0.08 11.26 3.74
CA TYR A 159 0.37 11.12 2.31
C TYR A 159 1.14 12.31 1.77
N ASP A 160 2.00 12.09 0.80
CA ASP A 160 2.71 13.17 0.10
C ASP A 160 1.76 14.01 -0.76
N LEU A 161 0.74 13.37 -1.34
CA LEU A 161 -0.21 14.00 -2.25
C LEU A 161 -1.63 13.46 -2.03
N CYS A 162 -2.60 14.35 -1.86
CA CYS A 162 -4.01 14.00 -1.79
C CYS A 162 -4.77 14.68 -2.94
N ILE A 163 -5.51 13.90 -3.74
CA ILE A 163 -6.21 14.43 -4.92
C ILE A 163 -7.69 14.03 -4.86
N ASN A 164 -8.57 15.00 -5.08
CA ASN A 164 -9.97 14.71 -5.38
C ASN A 164 -10.12 14.49 -6.89
N ARG A 165 -10.28 13.23 -7.29
CA ARG A 165 -10.43 12.84 -8.70
C ARG A 165 -11.68 13.45 -9.35
N SER A 166 -12.74 13.73 -8.57
CA SER A 166 -13.97 14.33 -9.12
C SER A 166 -13.72 15.72 -9.72
N SER A 167 -12.70 16.43 -9.26
CA SER A 167 -12.36 17.77 -9.75
C SER A 167 -11.56 17.78 -11.06
N VAL A 168 -10.76 16.73 -11.33
CA VAL A 168 -9.79 16.74 -12.46
C VAL A 168 -9.91 15.52 -13.38
N GLY A 169 -10.81 14.59 -13.09
CA GLY A 169 -10.97 13.35 -13.85
C GLY A 169 -9.81 12.37 -13.69
N VAL A 170 -9.88 11.24 -14.39
CA VAL A 170 -8.85 10.19 -14.33
C VAL A 170 -7.53 10.69 -14.92
N ASP A 171 -7.55 11.21 -16.15
CA ASP A 171 -6.34 11.62 -16.85
C ASP A 171 -5.67 12.84 -16.20
N GLY A 172 -6.47 13.78 -15.68
CA GLY A 172 -5.94 14.89 -14.88
C GLY A 172 -5.26 14.41 -13.59
N THR A 173 -5.82 13.41 -12.93
CA THR A 173 -5.21 12.81 -11.73
C THR A 173 -3.87 12.14 -12.07
N VAL A 174 -3.80 11.38 -13.16
CA VAL A 174 -2.55 10.75 -13.63
C VAL A 174 -1.46 11.81 -13.87
N LYS A 175 -1.79 12.87 -14.62
CA LYS A 175 -0.84 13.96 -14.89
C LYS A 175 -0.33 14.66 -13.62
N LEU A 176 -1.22 14.91 -12.65
CA LEU A 176 -0.83 15.52 -11.37
C LEU A 176 0.13 14.63 -10.58
N ILE A 177 -0.14 13.33 -10.54
CA ILE A 177 0.74 12.38 -9.85
C ILE A 177 2.09 12.30 -10.57
N HIS A 178 2.10 12.20 -11.89
CA HIS A 178 3.33 12.14 -12.70
C HIS A 178 4.21 13.37 -12.44
N ASN A 179 3.66 14.58 -12.57
CA ASN A 179 4.40 15.81 -12.30
C ASN A 179 4.94 15.88 -10.86
N PHE A 180 4.15 15.39 -9.90
CA PHE A 180 4.60 15.33 -8.50
C PHE A 180 5.76 14.36 -8.32
N VAL A 181 5.71 13.20 -8.96
CA VAL A 181 6.80 12.20 -8.95
C VAL A 181 8.09 12.82 -9.48
N ASP A 182 8.04 13.46 -10.64
CA ASP A 182 9.21 14.12 -11.24
C ASP A 182 9.80 15.16 -10.31
N THR A 183 8.95 16.06 -9.79
CA THR A 183 9.37 17.10 -8.84
C THR A 183 10.00 16.52 -7.57
N LYS A 184 9.41 15.46 -6.99
CA LYS A 184 9.96 14.80 -5.80
C LYS A 184 11.28 14.11 -6.08
N MET A 185 11.41 13.45 -7.22
CA MET A 185 12.67 12.79 -7.60
C MET A 185 13.80 13.79 -7.89
N GLU A 186 13.48 14.93 -8.49
CA GLU A 186 14.44 16.02 -8.65
C GLU A 186 14.89 16.58 -7.29
N TRP A 187 13.94 16.86 -6.41
CA TRP A 187 14.25 17.33 -5.06
C TRP A 187 15.14 16.37 -4.27
N ASN A 188 14.88 15.07 -4.36
CA ASN A 188 15.69 14.05 -3.69
C ASN A 188 17.15 13.98 -4.20
N LYS A 189 17.42 14.40 -5.44
CA LYS A 189 18.79 14.48 -6.00
C LYS A 189 19.57 15.67 -5.46
N THR A 190 18.90 16.67 -4.91
CA THR A 190 19.54 17.89 -4.39
C THR A 190 19.90 17.81 -2.90
N LYS A 191 19.49 16.75 -2.21
CA LYS A 191 19.82 16.45 -0.82
C LYS A 191 21.05 15.55 -0.73
#